data_0b000680da30d68c148360d0dfc2aa4e
#
_entry.id   0b000680da30d68c148360d0dfc2aa4e
#
_cell.length_a   1.000
_cell.length_b   1.000
_cell.length_c   1.000
_cell.angle_alpha   90.00
_cell.angle_beta   90.00
_cell.angle_gamma   90.00
#
_symmetry.space_group_name_H-M   'P 1'
#
loop_
_entity.id
_entity.type
_entity.pdbx_description
1 polymer ?
#
loop_
_entity_poly.entity_id
_entity_poly.type
_entity_poly.pdbx_seq_one_letter_code
_entity_poly.pdbx_strand_id
1 'polypeptide(L)'
;MQIKNIGYDVVGMVKKGDKIHFRYNGRMQSAPTIFQAAKKRRGRSPYLLSVEAEAVKGEQAIPIKLVFVRNRNNRQDYLILVSTDVNLSEEEIIQTYGKCWNIEVFFKMCKSYLKLGKESRTMSYDAMTAHVSIVLARCMLLSLEQRRKIDKRSIGELFYVSCDELQDLQYMDALIMVLKKLVSMITEKWLFLEKELNAMLDSFLENLPDLWHNCLNRCA
;
A
#
# COMPACT_ATOMS: atom_id res chain seq x y z
N MET A 1 -11.42 25.86 -4.57
CA MET A 1 -11.78 27.18 -4.01
C MET A 1 -12.18 27.10 -2.53
N GLN A 2 -13.15 26.30 -2.12
CA GLN A 2 -13.55 26.19 -0.70
C GLN A 2 -12.37 25.92 0.25
N ILE A 3 -11.46 24.99 -0.08
CA ILE A 3 -10.29 24.64 0.74
C ILE A 3 -9.32 25.82 0.84
N LYS A 4 -9.07 26.54 -0.25
CA LYS A 4 -8.20 27.73 -0.24
C LYS A 4 -8.78 28.84 0.64
N ASN A 5 -10.12 29.00 0.67
CA ASN A 5 -10.80 29.99 1.48
C ASN A 5 -10.66 29.75 3.00
N ILE A 6 -10.38 28.52 3.43
CA ILE A 6 -10.10 28.15 4.83
C ILE A 6 -8.60 28.08 5.14
N GLY A 7 -7.74 28.60 4.25
CA GLY A 7 -6.31 28.75 4.49
C GLY A 7 -5.45 27.52 4.16
N TYR A 8 -6.01 26.52 3.48
CA TYR A 8 -5.26 25.32 3.09
C TYR A 8 -5.00 25.27 1.58
N ASP A 9 -3.90 24.64 1.20
CA ASP A 9 -3.55 24.34 -0.18
C ASP A 9 -3.86 22.89 -0.54
N VAL A 10 -4.04 22.67 -1.84
CA VAL A 10 -4.40 21.36 -2.40
C VAL A 10 -3.37 20.94 -3.43
N VAL A 11 -2.86 19.73 -3.27
CA VAL A 11 -2.12 19.02 -4.32
C VAL A 11 -2.94 17.81 -4.76
N GLY A 12 -3.19 17.67 -6.05
CA GLY A 12 -4.03 16.59 -6.56
C GLY A 12 -3.73 16.24 -8.01
N MET A 13 -4.43 15.22 -8.51
CA MET A 13 -4.33 14.80 -9.92
C MET A 13 -5.56 15.29 -10.70
N VAL A 14 -5.32 15.83 -11.89
CA VAL A 14 -6.36 16.22 -12.83
C VAL A 14 -6.57 15.10 -13.84
N LYS A 15 -7.83 14.72 -14.06
CA LYS A 15 -8.16 13.78 -15.14
C LYS A 15 -7.90 14.39 -16.50
N LYS A 16 -7.30 13.63 -17.39
CA LYS A 16 -7.21 14.00 -18.79
C LYS A 16 -8.59 14.04 -19.41
N GLY A 17 -8.90 15.10 -20.12
CA GLY A 17 -10.16 15.26 -20.82
C GLY A 17 -10.47 16.72 -21.08
N ASP A 18 -11.45 16.95 -21.95
CA ASP A 18 -11.85 18.28 -22.40
C ASP A 18 -12.91 18.94 -21.52
N LYS A 19 -13.29 18.29 -20.40
CA LYS A 19 -14.33 18.83 -19.49
C LYS A 19 -13.78 19.84 -18.49
N ILE A 20 -12.46 19.83 -18.20
CA ILE A 20 -11.84 20.71 -17.22
C ILE A 20 -10.96 21.70 -17.96
N HIS A 21 -11.26 22.99 -17.82
CA HIS A 21 -10.53 24.06 -18.47
C HIS A 21 -9.86 24.95 -17.43
N PHE A 22 -8.72 25.46 -17.78
CA PHE A 22 -7.93 26.41 -17.01
C PHE A 22 -7.70 27.66 -17.86
N ARG A 23 -7.61 28.83 -17.22
CA ARG A 23 -7.19 30.05 -17.91
C ARG A 23 -5.68 30.05 -17.99
N TYR A 24 -5.16 29.91 -19.21
CA TYR A 24 -3.74 29.94 -19.52
C TYR A 24 -3.48 30.94 -20.65
N ASN A 25 -2.56 31.89 -20.42
CA ASN A 25 -2.29 32.99 -21.35
C ASN A 25 -3.58 33.74 -21.80
N GLY A 26 -4.48 34.02 -20.86
CA GLY A 26 -5.73 34.72 -21.10
C GLY A 26 -6.83 33.92 -21.79
N ARG A 27 -6.61 32.66 -22.15
CA ARG A 27 -7.58 31.78 -22.83
C ARG A 27 -7.95 30.58 -22.01
N MET A 28 -9.22 30.18 -22.09
CA MET A 28 -9.69 28.95 -21.45
C MET A 28 -9.26 27.74 -22.28
N GLN A 29 -8.43 26.87 -21.72
CA GLN A 29 -7.85 25.71 -22.42
C GLN A 29 -7.90 24.47 -21.51
N SER A 30 -8.06 23.30 -22.13
CA SER A 30 -7.92 22.04 -21.39
C SER A 30 -6.44 21.77 -21.10
N ALA A 31 -6.16 21.01 -20.03
CA ALA A 31 -4.79 20.67 -19.70
C ALA A 31 -4.05 19.90 -20.82
N PRO A 32 -4.67 18.99 -21.58
CA PRO A 32 -4.06 18.39 -22.77
C PRO A 32 -3.70 19.42 -23.85
N THR A 33 -4.55 20.42 -24.10
CA THR A 33 -4.28 21.48 -25.06
C THR A 33 -3.07 22.33 -24.65
N ILE A 34 -2.98 22.70 -23.37
CA ILE A 34 -1.83 23.41 -22.79
C ILE A 34 -0.55 22.57 -22.99
N PHE A 35 -0.62 21.26 -22.71
CA PHE A 35 0.51 20.37 -22.88
C PHE A 35 0.98 20.26 -24.34
N GLN A 36 0.07 20.24 -25.30
CA GLN A 36 0.42 20.19 -26.71
C GLN A 36 1.09 21.48 -27.20
N ALA A 37 0.58 22.62 -26.76
CA ALA A 37 1.05 23.94 -27.19
C ALA A 37 2.41 24.36 -26.61
N ALA A 38 2.72 23.85 -25.38
CA ALA A 38 3.91 24.27 -24.64
C ALA A 38 5.16 23.43 -25.01
N LYS A 39 6.34 24.07 -24.94
CA LYS A 39 7.63 23.40 -25.11
C LYS A 39 7.95 22.50 -23.94
N LYS A 40 8.15 21.22 -24.23
CA LYS A 40 8.40 20.20 -23.21
C LYS A 40 9.88 20.12 -22.84
N ARG A 41 10.18 19.81 -21.58
CA ARG A 41 11.54 19.49 -21.13
C ARG A 41 12.01 18.17 -21.76
N ARG A 42 13.26 18.15 -22.20
CA ARG A 42 13.93 16.94 -22.70
C ARG A 42 14.82 16.35 -21.62
N GLY A 43 15.18 15.07 -21.77
CA GLY A 43 16.12 14.40 -20.88
C GLY A 43 15.47 13.62 -19.74
N ARG A 44 16.21 13.41 -18.64
CA ARG A 44 15.80 12.58 -17.49
C ARG A 44 15.01 13.36 -16.42
N SER A 45 14.46 14.52 -16.74
CA SER A 45 13.65 15.29 -15.79
C SER A 45 12.47 14.46 -15.28
N PRO A 46 12.10 14.51 -13.97
CA PRO A 46 10.96 13.82 -13.40
C PRO A 46 9.63 14.33 -13.99
N TYR A 47 9.60 15.57 -14.47
CA TYR A 47 8.43 16.17 -15.13
C TYR A 47 8.73 16.65 -16.55
N LEU A 48 7.68 16.73 -17.37
CA LEU A 48 7.76 17.12 -18.79
C LEU A 48 7.53 18.60 -19.00
N LEU A 49 6.64 19.17 -18.21
CA LEU A 49 6.20 20.55 -18.32
C LEU A 49 5.68 21.02 -16.96
N SER A 50 5.94 22.28 -16.64
CA SER A 50 5.32 22.99 -15.52
C SER A 50 4.82 24.34 -16.04
N VAL A 51 3.58 24.69 -15.72
CA VAL A 51 2.97 25.96 -16.12
C VAL A 51 2.11 26.49 -14.98
N GLU A 52 2.09 27.81 -14.85
CA GLU A 52 1.14 28.52 -14.02
C GLU A 52 -0.12 28.84 -14.83
N ALA A 53 -1.27 28.63 -14.25
CA ALA A 53 -2.57 28.85 -14.84
C ALA A 53 -3.56 29.28 -13.76
N GLU A 54 -4.79 29.56 -14.12
CA GLU A 54 -5.85 29.88 -13.17
C GLU A 54 -6.97 28.85 -13.28
N ALA A 55 -7.42 28.36 -12.12
CA ALA A 55 -8.66 27.61 -12.02
C ALA A 55 -9.82 28.60 -11.82
N VAL A 56 -10.76 28.60 -12.77
CA VAL A 56 -11.89 29.53 -12.79
C VAL A 56 -13.18 28.81 -12.43
N LYS A 57 -13.96 29.39 -11.51
CA LYS A 57 -15.30 28.92 -11.19
C LYS A 57 -16.23 30.13 -10.98
N GLY A 58 -17.10 30.40 -11.97
CA GLY A 58 -17.87 31.63 -12.01
C GLY A 58 -16.94 32.85 -12.11
N GLU A 59 -17.13 33.83 -11.21
CA GLU A 59 -16.29 35.03 -11.14
C GLU A 59 -14.98 34.82 -10.37
N GLN A 60 -14.86 33.70 -9.64
CA GLN A 60 -13.66 33.42 -8.84
C GLN A 60 -12.59 32.75 -9.68
N ALA A 61 -11.37 33.29 -9.60
CA ALA A 61 -10.18 32.68 -10.18
C ALA A 61 -9.11 32.53 -9.10
N ILE A 62 -8.46 31.37 -9.07
CA ILE A 62 -7.31 31.12 -8.17
C ILE A 62 -6.10 30.71 -8.99
N PRO A 63 -4.91 31.21 -8.67
CA PRO A 63 -3.69 30.77 -9.32
C PRO A 63 -3.42 29.30 -8.95
N ILE A 64 -2.94 28.55 -9.91
CA ILE A 64 -2.56 27.15 -9.76
C ILE A 64 -1.28 26.87 -10.56
N LYS A 65 -0.55 25.87 -10.14
CA LYS A 65 0.55 25.30 -10.91
C LYS A 65 0.16 23.93 -11.44
N LEU A 66 0.27 23.72 -12.74
CA LEU A 66 0.06 22.42 -13.41
C LEU A 66 1.43 21.80 -13.72
N VAL A 67 1.64 20.59 -13.24
CA VAL A 67 2.88 19.82 -13.46
C VAL A 67 2.55 18.55 -14.22
N PHE A 68 3.13 18.39 -15.39
CA PHE A 68 2.95 17.23 -16.25
C PHE A 68 4.08 16.23 -16.00
N VAL A 69 3.77 15.10 -15.39
CA VAL A 69 4.74 14.11 -14.90
C VAL A 69 4.75 12.90 -15.83
N ARG A 70 5.92 12.33 -16.08
CA ARG A 70 6.04 11.09 -16.86
C ARG A 70 5.31 9.94 -16.18
N ASN A 71 4.49 9.23 -16.93
CA ASN A 71 3.92 7.99 -16.43
C ASN A 71 4.99 6.88 -16.46
N ARG A 72 5.32 6.31 -15.30
CA ARG A 72 6.33 5.25 -15.20
C ARG A 72 5.91 3.96 -15.88
N ASN A 73 4.62 3.68 -15.89
CA ASN A 73 4.05 2.45 -16.44
C ASN A 73 3.81 2.53 -17.95
N ASN A 74 3.65 3.75 -18.49
CA ASN A 74 3.45 3.97 -19.91
C ASN A 74 4.23 5.21 -20.34
N ARG A 75 5.33 5.00 -21.05
CA ARG A 75 6.23 6.09 -21.49
C ARG A 75 5.59 7.08 -22.49
N GLN A 76 4.53 6.68 -23.15
CA GLN A 76 3.80 7.55 -24.09
C GLN A 76 2.74 8.40 -23.37
N ASP A 77 2.54 8.14 -22.09
CA ASP A 77 1.52 8.77 -21.27
C ASP A 77 2.12 9.68 -20.19
N TYR A 78 1.32 10.59 -19.66
CA TYR A 78 1.69 11.51 -18.59
C TYR A 78 0.55 11.67 -17.59
N LEU A 79 0.91 12.02 -16.37
CA LEU A 79 -0.04 12.43 -15.32
C LEU A 79 -0.03 13.96 -15.23
N ILE A 80 -1.16 14.53 -14.84
CA ILE A 80 -1.31 15.98 -14.65
C ILE A 80 -1.55 16.20 -13.16
N LEU A 81 -0.57 16.81 -12.49
CA LEU A 81 -0.71 17.24 -11.11
C LEU A 81 -1.06 18.72 -11.06
N VAL A 82 -1.84 19.11 -10.07
CA VAL A 82 -2.21 20.50 -9.81
C VAL A 82 -1.87 20.84 -8.37
N SER A 83 -1.32 22.03 -8.17
CA SER A 83 -1.15 22.65 -6.85
C SER A 83 -1.83 24.01 -6.82
N THR A 84 -2.52 24.33 -5.72
CA THR A 84 -3.03 25.67 -5.45
C THR A 84 -1.99 26.57 -4.78
N ASP A 85 -0.92 25.98 -4.24
CA ASP A 85 0.28 26.72 -3.86
C ASP A 85 1.25 26.73 -5.07
N VAL A 86 1.39 27.90 -5.67
CA VAL A 86 2.25 28.11 -6.84
C VAL A 86 3.74 28.22 -6.46
N ASN A 87 4.04 28.42 -5.17
CA ASN A 87 5.42 28.57 -4.70
C ASN A 87 6.11 27.21 -4.51
N LEU A 88 5.34 26.12 -4.38
CA LEU A 88 5.92 24.78 -4.30
C LEU A 88 6.71 24.45 -5.57
N SER A 89 7.89 23.87 -5.38
CA SER A 89 8.66 23.31 -6.50
C SER A 89 7.94 22.11 -7.13
N GLU A 90 8.26 21.80 -8.36
CA GLU A 90 7.69 20.66 -9.07
C GLU A 90 7.99 19.32 -8.36
N GLU A 91 9.19 19.20 -7.80
CA GLU A 91 9.62 18.05 -7.02
C GLU A 91 8.79 17.89 -5.75
N GLU A 92 8.52 18.96 -5.03
CA GLU A 92 7.67 18.93 -3.82
C GLU A 92 6.24 18.55 -4.16
N ILE A 93 5.68 19.07 -5.27
CA ILE A 93 4.34 18.69 -5.74
C ILE A 93 4.29 17.19 -6.06
N ILE A 94 5.29 16.65 -6.75
CA ILE A 94 5.39 15.22 -7.10
C ILE A 94 5.51 14.38 -5.84
N GLN A 95 6.37 14.77 -4.89
CA GLN A 95 6.56 14.06 -3.62
C GLN A 95 5.31 14.09 -2.76
N THR A 96 4.65 15.25 -2.65
CA THR A 96 3.42 15.41 -1.87
C THR A 96 2.31 14.55 -2.43
N TYR A 97 2.12 14.55 -3.76
CA TYR A 97 1.18 13.65 -4.41
C TYR A 97 1.54 12.17 -4.22
N GLY A 98 2.83 11.85 -4.28
CA GLY A 98 3.33 10.50 -4.02
C GLY A 98 2.99 9.99 -2.61
N LYS A 99 2.98 10.86 -1.60
CA LYS A 99 2.55 10.51 -0.23
C LYS A 99 1.06 10.16 -0.17
N CYS A 100 0.21 10.80 -0.99
CA CYS A 100 -1.22 10.43 -1.07
C CYS A 100 -1.44 9.00 -1.55
N TRP A 101 -0.55 8.48 -2.41
CA TRP A 101 -0.61 7.10 -2.87
C TRP A 101 -0.43 6.08 -1.72
N ASN A 102 0.29 6.45 -0.68
CA ASN A 102 0.46 5.59 0.50
C ASN A 102 -0.87 5.29 1.20
N ILE A 103 -1.85 6.20 1.12
CA ILE A 103 -3.20 6.00 1.67
C ILE A 103 -3.94 4.92 0.89
N GLU A 104 -3.84 4.93 -0.45
CA GLU A 104 -4.45 3.89 -1.29
C GLU A 104 -3.82 2.53 -1.05
N VAL A 105 -2.49 2.48 -0.95
CA VAL A 105 -1.75 1.25 -0.61
C VAL A 105 -2.16 0.74 0.76
N PHE A 106 -2.28 1.63 1.75
CA PHE A 106 -2.74 1.29 3.09
C PHE A 106 -4.14 0.66 3.08
N PHE A 107 -5.13 1.30 2.43
CA PHE A 107 -6.47 0.74 2.32
C PHE A 107 -6.51 -0.57 1.52
N LYS A 108 -5.72 -0.68 0.46
CA LYS A 108 -5.60 -1.93 -0.30
C LYS A 108 -5.07 -3.04 0.59
N MET A 109 -4.05 -2.78 1.39
CA MET A 109 -3.49 -3.72 2.35
C MET A 109 -4.53 -4.11 3.41
N CYS A 110 -5.21 -3.14 4.03
CA CYS A 110 -6.25 -3.40 5.01
C CYS A 110 -7.39 -4.27 4.44
N LYS A 111 -7.79 -4.05 3.19
CA LYS A 111 -8.82 -4.84 2.52
C LYS A 111 -8.34 -6.24 2.13
N SER A 112 -7.11 -6.37 1.65
CA SER A 112 -6.59 -7.63 1.13
C SER A 112 -6.16 -8.58 2.24
N TYR A 113 -5.45 -8.08 3.24
CA TYR A 113 -4.86 -8.89 4.31
C TYR A 113 -5.64 -8.81 5.61
N LEU A 114 -6.05 -7.62 6.04
CA LEU A 114 -6.70 -7.43 7.34
C LEU A 114 -8.24 -7.54 7.26
N LYS A 115 -8.75 -7.99 6.11
CA LYS A 115 -10.18 -8.26 5.86
C LYS A 115 -11.11 -7.08 6.15
N LEU A 116 -10.63 -5.85 5.98
CA LEU A 116 -11.42 -4.63 6.15
C LEU A 116 -12.69 -4.70 5.27
N GLY A 117 -13.86 -4.70 5.90
CA GLY A 117 -15.16 -4.76 5.24
C GLY A 117 -15.61 -6.17 4.81
N LYS A 118 -14.83 -7.24 5.06
CA LYS A 118 -15.23 -8.61 4.74
C LYS A 118 -15.81 -9.37 5.95
N GLU A 119 -15.29 -9.13 7.13
CA GLU A 119 -15.69 -9.85 8.37
C GLU A 119 -16.87 -9.18 9.09
N SER A 120 -17.11 -7.89 8.84
CA SER A 120 -18.24 -7.20 9.45
C SER A 120 -19.50 -7.40 8.61
N ARG A 121 -20.38 -8.27 9.05
CA ARG A 121 -21.75 -8.46 8.51
C ARG A 121 -22.81 -7.66 9.27
N THR A 122 -22.40 -6.83 10.22
CA THR A 122 -23.33 -6.09 11.08
C THR A 122 -23.72 -4.77 10.45
N MET A 123 -25.00 -4.40 10.60
CA MET A 123 -25.53 -3.09 10.18
C MET A 123 -25.42 -2.03 11.29
N SER A 124 -24.86 -2.39 12.46
CA SER A 124 -24.66 -1.46 13.57
C SER A 124 -23.45 -0.57 13.33
N TYR A 125 -23.64 0.75 13.50
CA TYR A 125 -22.57 1.74 13.40
C TYR A 125 -21.43 1.45 14.39
N ASP A 126 -21.76 1.09 15.63
CA ASP A 126 -20.78 0.80 16.68
C ASP A 126 -19.94 -0.42 16.33
N ALA A 127 -20.58 -1.48 15.83
CA ALA A 127 -19.85 -2.70 15.41
C ALA A 127 -18.96 -2.44 14.20
N MET A 128 -19.39 -1.60 13.24
CA MET A 128 -18.51 -1.20 12.12
C MET A 128 -17.34 -0.36 12.61
N THR A 129 -17.57 0.56 13.53
CA THR A 129 -16.51 1.39 14.13
C THR A 129 -15.51 0.53 14.90
N ALA A 130 -15.99 -0.42 15.70
CA ALA A 130 -15.14 -1.37 16.41
C ALA A 130 -14.29 -2.22 15.46
N HIS A 131 -14.91 -2.76 14.38
CA HIS A 131 -14.19 -3.53 13.35
C HIS A 131 -13.08 -2.70 12.68
N VAL A 132 -13.39 -1.49 12.24
CA VAL A 132 -12.39 -0.59 11.64
C VAL A 132 -11.26 -0.30 12.61
N SER A 133 -11.57 -0.02 13.87
CA SER A 133 -10.58 0.27 14.92
C SER A 133 -9.64 -0.92 15.16
N ILE A 134 -10.17 -2.15 15.18
CA ILE A 134 -9.38 -3.38 15.31
C ILE A 134 -8.45 -3.54 14.10
N VAL A 135 -8.96 -3.35 12.88
CA VAL A 135 -8.14 -3.46 11.66
C VAL A 135 -7.01 -2.43 11.67
N LEU A 136 -7.30 -1.18 12.06
CA LEU A 136 -6.28 -0.14 12.15
C LEU A 136 -5.24 -0.45 13.23
N ALA A 137 -5.65 -0.94 14.39
CA ALA A 137 -4.74 -1.35 15.46
C ALA A 137 -3.82 -2.51 15.01
N ARG A 138 -4.36 -3.53 14.34
CA ARG A 138 -3.58 -4.62 13.72
C ARG A 138 -2.55 -4.08 12.72
N CYS A 139 -2.95 -3.16 11.85
CA CYS A 139 -2.05 -2.53 10.90
C CYS A 139 -0.91 -1.76 11.58
N MET A 140 -1.20 -1.02 12.65
CA MET A 140 -0.19 -0.30 13.42
C MET A 140 0.80 -1.26 14.07
N LEU A 141 0.33 -2.36 14.68
CA LEU A 141 1.19 -3.37 15.30
C LEU A 141 2.14 -4.01 14.29
N LEU A 142 1.63 -4.42 13.12
CA LEU A 142 2.45 -5.00 12.05
C LEU A 142 3.48 -3.99 11.52
N SER A 143 3.10 -2.73 11.39
CA SER A 143 4.01 -1.66 10.96
C SER A 143 5.10 -1.37 12.00
N LEU A 144 4.77 -1.45 13.29
CA LEU A 144 5.74 -1.33 14.38
C LEU A 144 6.72 -2.50 14.40
N GLU A 145 6.22 -3.72 14.22
CA GLU A 145 7.06 -4.92 14.19
C GLU A 145 8.02 -4.89 12.98
N GLN A 146 7.53 -4.46 11.81
CA GLN A 146 8.36 -4.27 10.62
C GLN A 146 9.47 -3.24 10.84
N ARG A 147 9.20 -2.18 11.61
CA ARG A 147 10.20 -1.14 11.91
C ARG A 147 11.22 -1.57 12.97
N ARG A 148 10.81 -2.40 13.94
CA ARG A 148 11.67 -2.85 15.05
C ARG A 148 12.72 -3.86 14.60
N LYS A 149 12.34 -4.75 13.71
CA LYS A 149 13.24 -5.71 13.09
C LYS A 149 13.61 -5.17 11.72
N ILE A 150 14.87 -5.24 11.35
CA ILE A 150 15.31 -4.97 9.97
C ILE A 150 14.79 -6.14 9.11
N ASP A 151 13.49 -6.26 9.05
CA ASP A 151 12.80 -7.33 8.36
C ASP A 151 12.51 -6.88 6.93
N LYS A 152 13.05 -7.62 5.97
CA LYS A 152 12.87 -7.34 4.54
C LYS A 152 11.50 -7.80 4.03
N ARG A 153 10.71 -8.48 4.87
CA ARG A 153 9.39 -8.99 4.49
C ARG A 153 8.40 -7.85 4.29
N SER A 154 7.52 -8.00 3.32
CA SER A 154 6.38 -7.10 3.14
C SER A 154 5.41 -7.22 4.32
N ILE A 155 4.59 -6.19 4.54
CA ILE A 155 3.54 -6.23 5.58
C ILE A 155 2.57 -7.41 5.33
N GLY A 156 2.34 -7.79 4.07
CA GLY A 156 1.55 -8.96 3.72
C GLY A 156 2.18 -10.26 4.21
N GLU A 157 3.47 -10.45 4.01
CA GLU A 157 4.20 -11.63 4.50
C GLU A 157 4.25 -11.66 6.02
N LEU A 158 4.43 -10.51 6.68
CA LEU A 158 4.36 -10.40 8.14
C LEU A 158 2.97 -10.76 8.66
N PHE A 159 1.92 -10.33 7.95
CA PHE A 159 0.55 -10.67 8.31
C PHE A 159 0.32 -12.18 8.25
N TYR A 160 0.71 -12.83 7.16
CA TYR A 160 0.60 -14.28 7.00
C TYR A 160 1.36 -15.05 8.08
N VAL A 161 2.54 -14.60 8.46
CA VAL A 161 3.34 -15.23 9.54
C VAL A 161 2.78 -14.95 10.94
N SER A 162 2.14 -13.79 11.14
CA SER A 162 1.77 -13.36 12.51
C SER A 162 0.32 -13.61 12.89
N CYS A 163 -0.61 -13.69 11.93
CA CYS A 163 -2.01 -13.51 12.30
C CYS A 163 -3.02 -14.56 11.87
N ASP A 164 -2.92 -15.24 10.71
CA ASP A 164 -4.17 -15.87 10.29
C ASP A 164 -4.12 -17.13 9.46
N GLU A 165 -3.01 -17.50 8.94
CA GLU A 165 -2.97 -18.77 8.21
C GLU A 165 -2.88 -19.97 9.12
N LEU A 166 -2.75 -19.73 10.41
CA LEU A 166 -3.08 -20.75 11.42
C LEU A 166 -4.56 -21.21 11.36
N GLN A 167 -5.45 -20.46 10.72
CA GLN A 167 -6.82 -20.93 10.47
C GLN A 167 -6.94 -21.85 9.25
N ASP A 168 -6.06 -21.69 8.27
CA ASP A 168 -6.02 -22.54 7.07
C ASP A 168 -4.94 -23.63 7.18
N LEU A 169 -3.92 -23.42 8.02
CA LEU A 169 -3.00 -24.48 8.44
C LEU A 169 -3.74 -25.38 9.44
N GLN A 170 -3.94 -26.61 9.08
CA GLN A 170 -4.42 -27.59 10.05
C GLN A 170 -3.47 -27.59 11.24
N TYR A 171 -4.01 -27.71 12.45
CA TYR A 171 -3.25 -27.65 13.71
C TYR A 171 -1.99 -28.54 13.68
N MET A 172 -2.04 -29.65 12.94
CA MET A 172 -0.92 -30.58 12.72
C MET A 172 0.21 -29.99 11.90
N ASP A 173 -0.09 -29.27 10.83
CA ASP A 173 0.95 -28.62 10.02
C ASP A 173 1.69 -27.55 10.82
N ALA A 174 0.96 -26.77 11.61
CA ALA A 174 1.55 -25.81 12.52
C ALA A 174 2.46 -26.48 13.57
N LEU A 175 2.02 -27.61 14.14
CA LEU A 175 2.82 -28.38 15.10
C LEU A 175 4.10 -28.93 14.45
N ILE A 176 4.02 -29.47 13.25
CA ILE A 176 5.17 -29.98 12.50
C ILE A 176 6.17 -28.84 12.20
N MET A 177 5.68 -27.65 11.80
CA MET A 177 6.54 -26.50 11.57
C MET A 177 7.27 -26.06 12.85
N VAL A 178 6.57 -26.04 13.99
CA VAL A 178 7.17 -25.72 15.30
C VAL A 178 8.23 -26.74 15.69
N LEU A 179 7.94 -28.05 15.52
CA LEU A 179 8.90 -29.11 15.78
C LEU A 179 10.13 -29.03 14.88
N LYS A 180 9.98 -28.81 13.58
CA LYS A 180 11.08 -28.59 12.65
C LYS A 180 11.93 -27.38 13.06
N LYS A 181 11.30 -26.29 13.50
CA LYS A 181 12.02 -25.11 14.00
C LYS A 181 12.78 -25.40 15.30
N LEU A 182 12.18 -26.18 16.19
CA LEU A 182 12.85 -26.62 17.42
C LEU A 182 14.09 -27.45 17.09
N VAL A 183 13.98 -28.41 16.18
CA VAL A 183 15.08 -29.25 15.69
C VAL A 183 16.20 -28.37 15.13
N SER A 184 15.89 -27.39 14.28
CA SER A 184 16.90 -26.50 13.71
C SER A 184 17.61 -25.66 14.79
N MET A 185 16.90 -25.22 15.82
CA MET A 185 17.50 -24.48 16.95
C MET A 185 18.39 -25.36 17.83
N ILE A 186 18.05 -26.64 17.98
CA ILE A 186 18.85 -27.60 18.75
C ILE A 186 20.13 -27.93 17.98
N THR A 187 20.05 -28.19 16.68
CA THR A 187 21.21 -28.42 15.80
C THR A 187 22.18 -27.26 15.80
N GLU A 188 21.70 -26.02 15.74
CA GLU A 188 22.55 -24.82 15.79
C GLU A 188 23.30 -24.65 17.12
N LYS A 189 22.68 -25.06 18.24
CA LYS A 189 23.24 -24.82 19.58
C LYS A 189 24.03 -25.99 20.16
N TRP A 190 23.73 -27.23 19.78
CA TRP A 190 24.16 -28.40 20.53
C TRP A 190 25.04 -29.39 19.74
N LEU A 191 25.52 -29.06 18.54
CA LEU A 191 26.39 -29.91 17.72
C LEU A 191 25.86 -31.33 17.44
N PHE A 192 24.56 -31.55 17.51
CA PHE A 192 23.96 -32.81 17.06
C PHE A 192 23.93 -32.86 15.53
N LEU A 193 24.16 -34.04 14.96
CA LEU A 193 24.00 -34.25 13.54
C LEU A 193 22.52 -34.07 13.17
N GLU A 194 22.23 -33.19 12.22
CA GLU A 194 20.89 -32.90 11.71
C GLU A 194 20.14 -34.16 11.30
N LYS A 195 20.90 -35.16 10.78
CA LYS A 195 20.39 -36.47 10.36
C LYS A 195 19.85 -37.31 11.53
N GLU A 196 20.47 -37.27 12.69
CA GLU A 196 20.02 -38.02 13.90
C GLU A 196 18.79 -37.40 14.51
N LEU A 197 18.72 -36.07 14.54
CA LEU A 197 17.56 -35.35 15.04
C LEU A 197 16.34 -35.50 14.14
N ASN A 198 16.53 -35.49 12.82
CA ASN A 198 15.44 -35.77 11.87
C ASN A 198 14.95 -37.21 12.00
N ALA A 199 15.84 -38.18 12.16
CA ALA A 199 15.45 -39.58 12.40
C ALA A 199 14.66 -39.75 13.74
N MET A 200 15.02 -38.99 14.76
CA MET A 200 14.26 -38.99 16.05
C MET A 200 12.89 -38.32 15.83
N LEU A 201 12.79 -37.26 15.07
CA LEU A 201 11.53 -36.60 14.73
C LEU A 201 10.61 -37.51 13.94
N ASP A 202 11.15 -38.20 12.92
CA ASP A 202 10.39 -39.13 12.10
C ASP A 202 9.88 -40.32 12.97
N SER A 203 10.75 -40.88 13.81
CA SER A 203 10.34 -41.91 14.79
C SER A 203 9.29 -41.42 15.78
N PHE A 204 9.36 -40.19 16.23
CA PHE A 204 8.34 -39.59 17.08
C PHE A 204 6.99 -39.46 16.35
N LEU A 205 7.01 -39.02 15.10
CA LEU A 205 5.81 -38.88 14.26
C LEU A 205 5.16 -40.23 13.96
N GLU A 206 5.97 -41.26 13.70
CA GLU A 206 5.50 -42.62 13.47
C GLU A 206 4.87 -43.28 14.71
N ASN A 207 5.31 -42.91 15.90
CA ASN A 207 4.80 -43.44 17.18
C ASN A 207 3.63 -42.59 17.77
N LEU A 208 3.07 -41.65 17.03
CA LEU A 208 1.90 -40.89 17.44
C LEU A 208 0.66 -41.82 17.50
N PRO A 209 -0.28 -41.57 18.44
CA PRO A 209 -1.55 -42.31 18.51
C PRO A 209 -2.32 -42.23 17.19
N ASP A 210 -3.09 -43.27 16.86
CA ASP A 210 -3.87 -43.40 15.62
C ASP A 210 -4.75 -42.18 15.30
N LEU A 211 -5.23 -41.51 16.34
CA LEU A 211 -6.03 -40.28 16.19
C LEU A 211 -5.27 -39.18 15.50
N TRP A 212 -3.96 -39.08 15.71
CA TRP A 212 -3.06 -38.12 15.11
C TRP A 212 -2.64 -38.51 13.68
N HIS A 213 -2.43 -39.83 13.44
CA HIS A 213 -2.17 -40.37 12.10
C HIS A 213 -3.35 -40.10 11.17
N ASN A 214 -4.58 -40.24 11.64
CA ASN A 214 -5.78 -39.91 10.86
C ASN A 214 -5.91 -38.41 10.54
N CYS A 215 -5.36 -37.54 11.38
CA CYS A 215 -5.29 -36.11 11.10
C CYS A 215 -4.21 -35.78 10.05
N LEU A 216 -3.05 -36.40 10.13
CA LEU A 216 -1.95 -36.23 9.17
C LEU A 216 -2.34 -36.71 7.76
N ASN A 217 -3.00 -37.86 7.64
CA ASN A 217 -3.41 -38.44 6.37
C ASN A 217 -4.59 -37.71 5.68
N ARG A 218 -5.29 -36.83 6.37
CA ARG A 218 -6.33 -35.95 5.78
C ARG A 218 -5.74 -34.69 5.15
N CYS A 219 -4.45 -34.42 5.33
CA CYS A 219 -3.73 -33.24 4.88
C CYS A 219 -2.79 -33.52 3.71
N ALA A 220 -2.61 -34.79 3.31
CA ALA A 220 -1.88 -35.20 2.12
C ALA A 220 -2.86 -35.42 0.97
#